data_e5bca8263c6e7eb0721c27a8e53db313
#
_entry.id   e5bca8263c6e7eb0721c27a8e53db313
#
_cell.length_a   1.000
_cell.length_b   1.000
_cell.length_c   1.000
_cell.angle_alpha   90.00
_cell.angle_beta   90.00
_cell.angle_gamma   90.00
#
_symmetry.space_group_name_H-M   'P 1'
#
loop_
_entity.id
_entity.type
_entity.pdbx_description
1 polymer ?
#
loop_
_entity_poly.entity_id
_entity_poly.type
_entity_poly.pdbx_seq_one_letter_code
_entity_poly.pdbx_strand_id
1 'polypeptide(L)'
;MDTIIKDLLESKFGDSFQFHPAFYEEFSELVQKSGEEKRIINVLVRRLLSIIELENIDYGLKWLEHLKKYGNMYSLHIDTQRKNYRLLFSKKDDKKFFLHMFYERSGKDDTSYAKHVPIAINRRDNY
;
A
#
# COMPACT_ATOMS: atom_id res chain seq x y z
N MET A 1 3.74 11.92 -13.77
CA MET A 1 3.49 10.55 -13.24
C MET A 1 2.44 10.55 -12.14
N ASP A 2 2.53 11.44 -11.14
CA ASP A 2 1.58 11.46 -10.02
C ASP A 2 0.14 11.56 -10.47
N THR A 3 -0.15 12.47 -11.40
CA THR A 3 -1.50 12.69 -11.90
C THR A 3 -2.05 11.47 -12.61
N ILE A 4 -1.21 10.78 -13.39
CA ILE A 4 -1.62 9.58 -14.13
C ILE A 4 -1.97 8.46 -13.15
N ILE A 5 -1.13 8.23 -12.15
CA ILE A 5 -1.37 7.20 -11.13
C ILE A 5 -2.63 7.53 -10.32
N LYS A 6 -2.75 8.79 -9.90
CA LYS A 6 -3.92 9.24 -9.14
C LYS A 6 -5.21 9.03 -9.93
N ASP A 7 -5.23 9.44 -11.20
CA ASP A 7 -6.42 9.29 -12.04
C ASP A 7 -6.78 7.82 -12.24
N LEU A 8 -5.77 6.97 -12.47
CA LEU A 8 -5.99 5.54 -12.64
C LEU A 8 -6.61 4.93 -11.38
N LEU A 9 -6.03 5.19 -10.22
CA LEU A 9 -6.47 4.58 -8.98
C LEU A 9 -7.83 5.12 -8.53
N GLU A 10 -8.06 6.41 -8.67
CA GLU A 10 -9.35 6.99 -8.26
C GLU A 10 -10.48 6.60 -9.19
N SER A 11 -10.25 6.57 -10.49
CA SER A 11 -11.32 6.19 -11.43
C SER A 11 -11.67 4.72 -11.32
N LYS A 12 -10.70 3.86 -11.07
CA LYS A 12 -10.91 2.41 -11.03
C LYS A 12 -11.30 1.92 -9.64
N PHE A 13 -10.79 2.52 -8.60
CA PHE A 13 -10.89 1.99 -7.24
C PHE A 13 -11.45 2.97 -6.20
N GLY A 14 -11.85 4.17 -6.60
CA GLY A 14 -12.31 5.19 -5.67
C GLY A 14 -13.53 4.81 -4.83
N ASP A 15 -14.33 3.84 -5.30
CA ASP A 15 -15.49 3.38 -4.53
C ASP A 15 -15.11 2.48 -3.36
N SER A 16 -13.99 1.78 -3.46
CA SER A 16 -13.57 0.78 -2.46
C SER A 16 -12.36 1.21 -1.65
N PHE A 17 -11.55 2.10 -2.20
CA PHE A 17 -10.28 2.53 -1.59
C PHE A 17 -10.17 4.03 -1.57
N GLN A 18 -9.50 4.54 -0.55
CA GLN A 18 -9.10 5.93 -0.44
C GLN A 18 -7.57 5.98 -0.41
N PHE A 19 -6.98 7.02 -0.98
CA PHE A 19 -5.52 7.15 -1.05
C PHE A 19 -5.11 8.52 -0.50
N HIS A 20 -4.20 8.52 0.47
CA HIS A 20 -3.67 9.76 1.00
C HIS A 20 -2.83 10.48 -0.07
N PRO A 21 -2.89 11.81 -0.16
CA PRO A 21 -2.10 12.53 -1.17
C PRO A 21 -0.61 12.21 -1.14
N ALA A 22 -0.02 12.06 0.05
CA ALA A 22 1.39 11.73 0.18
C ALA A 22 1.70 10.31 -0.32
N PHE A 23 0.73 9.40 -0.28
CA PHE A 23 0.90 8.06 -0.84
C PHE A 23 1.17 8.14 -2.35
N TYR A 24 0.43 8.97 -3.07
CA TYR A 24 0.63 9.13 -4.51
C TYR A 24 2.04 9.62 -4.84
N GLU A 25 2.54 10.57 -4.06
CA GLU A 25 3.88 11.08 -4.26
C GLU A 25 4.95 10.02 -4.03
N GLU A 26 4.79 9.25 -2.96
CA GLU A 26 5.72 8.17 -2.63
C GLU A 26 5.68 7.08 -3.69
N PHE A 27 4.47 6.67 -4.10
CA PHE A 27 4.29 5.66 -5.12
C PHE A 27 4.97 6.08 -6.42
N SER A 28 4.69 7.28 -6.89
CA SER A 28 5.28 7.80 -8.12
C SER A 28 6.79 7.83 -8.06
N GLU A 29 7.34 8.34 -6.98
CA GLU A 29 8.79 8.47 -6.83
C GLU A 29 9.47 7.09 -6.82
N LEU A 30 8.95 6.17 -6.02
CA LEU A 30 9.55 4.83 -5.92
C LEU A 30 9.40 4.04 -7.21
N VAL A 31 8.25 4.15 -7.87
CA VAL A 31 8.00 3.42 -9.11
C VAL A 31 8.85 3.96 -10.25
N GLN A 32 9.02 5.28 -10.36
CA GLN A 32 9.89 5.86 -11.38
C GLN A 32 11.34 5.40 -11.23
N LYS A 33 11.80 5.28 -10.00
CA LYS A 33 13.19 4.87 -9.72
C LYS A 33 13.41 3.36 -9.89
N SER A 34 12.34 2.59 -9.96
CA SER A 34 12.43 1.13 -9.96
C SER A 34 12.90 0.53 -11.28
N GLY A 35 12.57 1.18 -12.39
CA GLY A 35 12.75 0.58 -13.71
C GLY A 35 11.73 -0.51 -14.03
N GLU A 36 10.73 -0.72 -13.17
CA GLU A 36 9.74 -1.78 -13.31
C GLU A 36 8.31 -1.24 -13.20
N GLU A 37 8.07 -0.04 -13.73
CA GLU A 37 6.81 0.68 -13.56
C GLU A 37 5.59 -0.14 -13.94
N LYS A 38 5.58 -0.70 -15.15
CA LYS A 38 4.42 -1.46 -15.64
C LYS A 38 4.14 -2.66 -14.76
N ARG A 39 5.19 -3.36 -14.35
CA ARG A 39 5.05 -4.55 -13.51
C ARG A 39 4.44 -4.20 -12.15
N ILE A 40 4.96 -3.16 -11.52
CA ILE A 40 4.48 -2.74 -10.20
C ILE A 40 3.03 -2.30 -10.27
N ILE A 41 2.68 -1.48 -11.26
CA ILE A 41 1.31 -1.01 -11.44
C ILE A 41 0.36 -2.18 -11.72
N ASN A 42 0.75 -3.11 -12.59
CA ASN A 42 -0.09 -4.27 -12.89
C ASN A 42 -0.30 -5.16 -11.67
N VAL A 43 0.74 -5.38 -10.88
CA VAL A 43 0.63 -6.17 -9.65
C VAL A 43 -0.29 -5.48 -8.66
N LEU A 44 -0.15 -4.17 -8.49
CA LEU A 44 -1.02 -3.40 -7.59
C LEU A 44 -2.48 -3.52 -8.02
N VAL A 45 -2.77 -3.28 -9.30
CA VAL A 45 -4.15 -3.36 -9.80
C VAL A 45 -4.75 -4.73 -9.54
N ARG A 46 -4.04 -5.80 -9.84
CA ARG A 46 -4.54 -7.15 -9.61
C ARG A 46 -4.80 -7.43 -8.14
N ARG A 47 -3.93 -6.95 -7.26
CA ARG A 47 -4.09 -7.18 -5.82
C ARG A 47 -5.23 -6.37 -5.24
N LEU A 48 -5.43 -5.14 -5.70
CA LEU A 48 -6.59 -4.35 -5.29
C LEU A 48 -7.90 -5.01 -5.72
N LEU A 49 -7.95 -5.55 -6.94
CA LEU A 49 -9.13 -6.30 -7.39
C LEU A 49 -9.37 -7.51 -6.51
N SER A 50 -8.33 -8.24 -6.14
CA SER A 50 -8.46 -9.39 -5.24
C SER A 50 -8.97 -8.99 -3.87
N ILE A 51 -8.51 -7.87 -3.33
CA ILE A 51 -8.98 -7.39 -2.03
C ILE A 51 -10.47 -7.07 -2.06
N ILE A 52 -10.95 -6.48 -3.14
CA ILE A 52 -12.39 -6.18 -3.30
C ILE A 52 -13.22 -7.45 -3.20
N GLU A 53 -12.73 -8.56 -3.74
CA GLU A 53 -13.43 -9.84 -3.74
C GLU A 53 -13.33 -10.60 -2.44
N LEU A 54 -12.40 -10.23 -1.53
CA LEU A 54 -12.23 -10.93 -0.26
C LEU A 54 -13.30 -10.50 0.74
N GLU A 55 -13.97 -11.46 1.34
CA GLU A 55 -14.90 -11.21 2.44
C GLU A 55 -14.16 -10.82 3.72
N ASN A 56 -12.97 -11.39 3.91
CA ASN A 56 -12.15 -11.15 5.09
C ASN A 56 -10.69 -11.03 4.65
N ILE A 57 -10.11 -9.84 4.82
CA ILE A 57 -8.73 -9.57 4.39
C ILE A 57 -7.68 -10.19 5.32
N ASP A 58 -8.12 -10.89 6.37
CA ASP A 58 -7.20 -11.58 7.29
C ASP A 58 -6.90 -13.02 6.87
N TYR A 59 -7.18 -13.40 5.62
CA TYR A 59 -7.01 -14.78 5.14
C TYR A 59 -5.55 -15.25 5.03
N GLY A 60 -4.59 -14.46 5.43
CA GLY A 60 -3.21 -14.90 5.47
C GLY A 60 -2.57 -15.08 4.11
N LEU A 61 -2.94 -14.26 3.16
CA LEU A 61 -2.30 -14.25 1.85
C LEU A 61 -0.84 -13.82 1.98
N LYS A 62 0.03 -14.41 1.18
CA LYS A 62 1.47 -14.09 1.26
C LYS A 62 1.79 -12.63 0.98
N TRP A 63 0.97 -11.97 0.17
CA TRP A 63 1.21 -10.59 -0.23
C TRP A 63 0.36 -9.58 0.58
N LEU A 64 -0.38 -10.05 1.59
CA LEU A 64 -1.23 -9.18 2.40
C LEU A 64 -1.08 -9.58 3.86
N GLU A 65 -0.53 -8.68 4.65
CA GLU A 65 -0.22 -8.93 6.05
C GLU A 65 -1.03 -8.01 6.95
N HIS A 66 -1.68 -8.58 7.97
CA HIS A 66 -2.30 -7.79 9.03
C HIS A 66 -1.27 -7.55 10.12
N LEU A 67 -0.90 -6.30 10.31
CA LEU A 67 0.06 -5.91 11.35
C LEU A 67 -0.66 -5.76 12.69
N LYS A 68 -1.02 -6.90 13.29
CA LYS A 68 -1.89 -6.95 14.47
C LYS A 68 -1.39 -6.10 15.64
N LYS A 69 -0.10 -5.99 15.79
CA LYS A 69 0.57 -5.14 16.78
C LYS A 69 0.14 -3.67 16.67
N TYR A 70 -0.32 -3.25 15.49
CA TYR A 70 -0.69 -1.87 15.19
C TYR A 70 -2.19 -1.71 14.89
N GLY A 71 -3.03 -2.64 15.38
CA GLY A 71 -4.48 -2.54 15.22
C GLY A 71 -4.95 -2.82 13.81
N ASN A 72 -5.63 -1.85 13.20
CA ASN A 72 -6.21 -1.98 11.87
C ASN A 72 -5.22 -1.70 10.73
N MET A 73 -3.94 -1.82 10.99
CA MET A 73 -2.92 -1.55 9.99
C MET A 73 -2.60 -2.81 9.20
N TYR A 74 -2.54 -2.67 7.88
CA TYR A 74 -2.24 -3.75 6.95
C TYR A 74 -1.10 -3.35 6.03
N SER A 75 -0.38 -4.35 5.54
CA SER A 75 0.72 -4.15 4.60
C SER A 75 0.48 -4.98 3.34
N LEU A 76 0.33 -4.32 2.21
CA LEU A 76 0.27 -4.98 0.91
C LEU A 76 1.69 -5.06 0.37
N HIS A 77 2.12 -6.26 -0.01
CA HIS A 77 3.48 -6.52 -0.47
C HIS A 77 3.54 -6.54 -1.98
N ILE A 78 4.51 -5.86 -2.55
CA ILE A 78 4.86 -5.97 -3.97
C ILE A 78 6.35 -6.23 -4.03
N ASP A 79 6.73 -7.48 -4.26
CA ASP A 79 8.13 -7.90 -4.28
C ASP A 79 8.62 -7.98 -5.71
N THR A 80 9.74 -7.30 -5.97
CA THR A 80 10.42 -7.38 -7.25
C THR A 80 11.79 -8.03 -7.04
N GLN A 81 12.55 -8.23 -8.12
CA GLN A 81 13.89 -8.79 -8.00
C GLN A 81 14.84 -7.90 -7.20
N ARG A 82 14.59 -6.59 -7.22
CA ARG A 82 15.50 -5.62 -6.61
C ARG A 82 15.05 -5.14 -5.25
N LYS A 83 13.74 -5.00 -5.03
CA LYS A 83 13.20 -4.37 -3.82
C LYS A 83 11.91 -5.01 -3.40
N ASN A 84 11.66 -4.96 -2.11
CA ASN A 84 10.42 -5.42 -1.51
C ASN A 84 9.63 -4.18 -1.09
N TYR A 85 8.59 -3.86 -1.86
CA TYR A 85 7.75 -2.70 -1.56
C TYR A 85 6.65 -3.07 -0.59
N ARG A 86 6.34 -2.14 0.30
CA ARG A 86 5.29 -2.28 1.31
C ARG A 86 4.36 -1.08 1.22
N LEU A 87 3.06 -1.34 1.07
CA LEU A 87 2.04 -0.32 0.99
C LEU A 87 1.14 -0.46 2.20
N LEU A 88 1.19 0.51 3.10
CA LEU A 88 0.44 0.45 4.36
C LEU A 88 -0.93 1.06 4.16
N PHE A 89 -1.95 0.33 4.59
CA PHE A 89 -3.31 0.83 4.60
C PHE A 89 -4.04 0.45 5.88
N SER A 90 -5.08 1.18 6.19
CA SER A 90 -5.90 0.96 7.36
C SER A 90 -7.36 0.95 6.94
N LYS A 91 -8.20 0.27 7.69
CA LYS A 91 -9.64 0.37 7.49
C LYS A 91 -10.11 1.68 8.10
N LYS A 92 -10.86 2.46 7.31
CA LYS A 92 -11.43 3.72 7.79
C LYS A 92 -12.82 3.86 7.18
N ASP A 93 -13.83 3.90 8.03
CA ASP A 93 -15.23 3.86 7.61
C ASP A 93 -15.45 2.59 6.77
N ASP A 94 -16.06 2.70 5.60
CA ASP A 94 -16.30 1.54 4.74
C ASP A 94 -15.21 1.32 3.71
N LYS A 95 -14.12 2.07 3.79
CA LYS A 95 -13.04 2.00 2.80
C LYS A 95 -11.73 1.59 3.44
N LYS A 96 -10.83 1.12 2.59
CA LYS A 96 -9.45 0.87 2.96
C LYS A 96 -8.64 2.07 2.51
N PHE A 97 -7.93 2.70 3.44
CA PHE A 97 -7.24 3.96 3.24
C PHE A 97 -5.74 3.72 3.11
N PHE A 98 -5.20 3.85 1.90
CA PHE A 98 -3.77 3.71 1.65
C PHE A 98 -3.04 4.97 2.10
N LEU A 99 -2.03 4.79 2.94
CA LEU A 99 -1.44 5.86 3.74
C LEU A 99 0.02 6.12 3.42
N HIS A 100 0.81 5.09 3.11
CA HIS A 100 2.25 5.22 3.02
C HIS A 100 2.85 4.08 2.23
N MET A 101 3.85 4.36 1.41
CA MET A 101 4.58 3.35 0.68
C MET A 101 6.07 3.50 0.95
N PHE A 102 6.73 2.38 1.18
CA PHE A 102 8.18 2.34 1.36
C PHE A 102 8.71 1.02 0.81
N TYR A 103 10.02 0.90 0.70
CA TYR A 103 10.63 -0.38 0.44
C TYR A 103 11.43 -0.80 1.66
N GLU A 104 11.46 -2.12 1.93
CA GLU A 104 12.22 -2.62 3.05
C GLU A 104 13.47 -3.33 2.55
N ARG A 105 14.51 -3.25 3.37
CA ARG A 105 15.75 -3.95 3.09
C ARG A 105 15.64 -5.38 3.62
N SER A 106 16.25 -6.32 2.90
CA SER A 106 16.25 -7.71 3.29
C SER A 106 16.65 -7.88 4.76
N GLY A 107 15.86 -8.67 5.49
CA GLY A 107 16.14 -8.99 6.87
C GLY A 107 15.85 -7.91 7.90
N LYS A 108 15.13 -6.86 7.53
CA LYS A 108 14.87 -5.71 8.41
C LYS A 108 13.40 -5.40 8.59
N ASP A 109 12.52 -6.41 8.51
CA ASP A 109 11.08 -6.23 8.52
C ASP A 109 10.59 -5.46 9.76
N ASP A 110 10.95 -5.92 10.96
CA ASP A 110 10.50 -5.29 12.20
C ASP A 110 10.97 -3.85 12.32
N THR A 111 12.22 -3.60 11.93
CA THR A 111 12.80 -2.26 11.99
C THR A 111 12.10 -1.33 11.02
N SER A 112 11.84 -1.82 9.80
CA SER A 112 11.17 -1.01 8.78
C SER A 112 9.75 -0.64 9.19
N TYR A 113 8.98 -1.59 9.72
CA TYR A 113 7.63 -1.30 10.17
C TYR A 113 7.64 -0.36 11.38
N ALA A 114 8.54 -0.55 12.32
CA ALA A 114 8.64 0.34 13.48
C ALA A 114 8.90 1.79 13.07
N LYS A 115 9.62 2.00 11.97
CA LYS A 115 9.90 3.32 11.45
C LYS A 115 8.72 3.90 10.66
N HIS A 116 8.04 3.08 9.87
CA HIS A 116 7.08 3.55 8.87
C HIS A 116 5.61 3.53 9.33
N VAL A 117 5.23 2.62 10.21
CA VAL A 117 3.86 2.56 10.71
C VAL A 117 3.44 3.85 11.43
N PRO A 118 4.30 4.48 12.24
CA PRO A 118 3.92 5.77 12.86
C PRO A 118 3.57 6.85 11.84
N ILE A 119 4.23 6.85 10.67
CA ILE A 119 3.91 7.80 9.60
C ILE A 119 2.49 7.53 9.09
N ALA A 120 2.15 6.27 8.84
CA ALA A 120 0.83 5.88 8.37
C ALA A 120 -0.25 6.22 9.40
N ILE A 121 -0.01 5.93 10.67
CA ILE A 121 -0.96 6.24 11.74
C ILE A 121 -1.24 7.74 11.81
N ASN A 122 -0.18 8.55 11.77
CA ASN A 122 -0.32 10.00 11.80
C ASN A 122 -1.16 10.51 10.62
N ARG A 123 -0.92 9.98 9.43
CA ARG A 123 -1.70 10.36 8.25
C ARG A 123 -3.16 9.95 8.37
N ARG A 124 -3.42 8.76 8.89
CA ARG A 124 -4.79 8.28 9.10
C ARG A 124 -5.55 9.16 10.07
N ASP A 125 -4.92 9.51 11.18
CA ASP A 125 -5.58 10.20 12.28
C ASP A 125 -5.73 11.70 12.03
N ASN A 126 -4.95 12.26 11.13
CA ASN A 126 -4.91 13.70 10.87
C ASN A 126 -5.38 14.09 9.46
N TYR A 127 -6.07 13.22 8.78
CA TYR A 127 -6.53 13.52 7.42
C TYR A 127 -8.03 13.83 7.38
#